data_b940235f672a3f91bba308336e6c6f74
#
_entry.id   b940235f672a3f91bba308336e6c6f74
#
_cell.length_a   1.000
_cell.length_b   1.000
_cell.length_c   1.000
_cell.angle_alpha   90.00
_cell.angle_beta   90.00
_cell.angle_gamma   90.00
#
_symmetry.space_group_name_H-M   'P 1'
#
loop_
_entity.id
_entity.type
_entity.pdbx_description
1 polymer ?
#
loop_
_entity_poly.entity_id
_entity_poly.type
_entity_poly.pdbx_seq_one_letter_code
_entity_poly.pdbx_strand_id
1 'polypeptide(L)'
;MNPLDRKRAADYQVLDPSLLGRPVHLLPKFARRFADALGSVMAGPGGRRYWGAWRLAHLAFERAPEEDGLRWLAVSGPLGAAAVAFERNLLLGLLEGRYGRKKGPASVPAPARDPALERVTSTEERLAATLTAQLVEQLYARVLDGLQGAGVDDAPAAGTINALDAPVPAAAPGKAGWVIRIQLTPAPGEEASQAWIALDQALMAQVLQGLKEERSSVRTQRASEPLATGLAVKLEGRLASKEMLLETLFALKVGDVIPVSVGRADVLLDESRLFTANVAEHKGKLCLTSFEDAE
;
A
#
# COMPACT_ATOMS: atom_id res chain seq x y z
N MET A 1 18.94 39.62 13.49
CA MET A 1 19.57 38.28 13.51
C MET A 1 18.49 37.30 13.97
N ASN A 2 17.81 36.68 13.00
CA ASN A 2 16.73 35.73 13.29
C ASN A 2 17.33 34.42 13.82
N PRO A 3 16.87 33.88 14.97
CA PRO A 3 17.27 32.57 15.39
C PRO A 3 16.59 31.55 14.46
N LEU A 4 17.39 30.93 13.60
CA LEU A 4 16.98 29.78 12.83
C LEU A 4 16.36 28.75 13.77
N ASP A 5 15.08 28.47 13.56
CA ASP A 5 14.33 27.40 14.21
C ASP A 5 15.09 26.08 14.07
N ARG A 6 15.84 25.73 15.10
CA ARG A 6 16.39 24.37 15.25
C ARG A 6 15.22 23.44 15.52
N LYS A 7 14.60 22.92 14.46
CA LYS A 7 13.72 21.76 14.60
C LYS A 7 14.47 20.71 15.39
N ARG A 8 13.90 20.26 16.50
CA ARG A 8 14.52 19.24 17.35
C ARG A 8 14.69 17.96 16.56
N ALA A 9 15.76 17.23 16.77
CA ALA A 9 16.03 15.94 16.07
C ALA A 9 14.88 14.92 16.20
N ALA A 10 14.00 15.09 17.18
CA ALA A 10 12.78 14.31 17.36
C ALA A 10 11.69 14.56 16.28
N ASP A 11 11.77 15.66 15.52
CA ASP A 11 10.80 15.98 14.47
C ASP A 11 11.13 15.30 13.12
N TYR A 12 12.27 14.63 13.02
CA TYR A 12 12.67 13.93 11.81
C TYR A 12 12.38 12.43 11.96
N GLN A 13 11.62 11.88 11.04
CA GLN A 13 11.45 10.43 10.96
C GLN A 13 12.79 9.79 10.58
N VAL A 14 13.39 9.07 11.55
CA VAL A 14 14.63 8.34 11.29
C VAL A 14 14.32 7.20 10.33
N LEU A 15 14.92 7.25 9.14
CA LEU A 15 14.82 6.19 8.15
C LEU A 15 15.58 4.96 8.65
N ASP A 16 14.90 3.82 8.70
CA ASP A 16 15.54 2.54 9.01
C ASP A 16 16.43 2.11 7.84
N PRO A 17 17.76 2.01 8.02
CA PRO A 17 18.68 1.63 6.95
C PRO A 17 18.35 0.27 6.32
N SER A 18 17.73 -0.65 7.09
CA SER A 18 17.34 -1.97 6.59
C SER A 18 16.22 -1.93 5.55
N LEU A 19 15.50 -0.81 5.48
CA LEU A 19 14.41 -0.56 4.52
C LEU A 19 14.89 0.16 3.26
N LEU A 20 16.14 0.67 3.25
CA LEU A 20 16.71 1.36 2.10
C LEU A 20 16.81 0.39 0.91
N GLY A 21 16.28 0.81 -0.22
CA GLY A 21 16.24 0.01 -1.46
C GLY A 21 15.14 -1.05 -1.53
N ARG A 22 14.37 -1.27 -0.44
CA ARG A 22 13.20 -2.16 -0.45
C ARG A 22 11.93 -1.36 -0.77
N PRO A 23 11.06 -1.81 -1.66
CA PRO A 23 9.87 -1.07 -2.09
C PRO A 23 8.72 -1.16 -1.06
N VAL A 24 9.01 -0.96 0.23
CA VAL A 24 8.01 -1.02 1.32
C VAL A 24 6.87 0.00 1.15
N HIS A 25 7.13 1.11 0.46
CA HIS A 25 6.11 2.10 0.12
C HIS A 25 5.04 1.56 -0.84
N LEU A 26 5.27 0.41 -1.48
CA LEU A 26 4.30 -0.28 -2.35
C LEU A 26 3.46 -1.31 -1.60
N LEU A 27 3.76 -1.63 -0.34
CA LEU A 27 2.98 -2.57 0.47
C LEU A 27 1.47 -2.21 0.53
N PRO A 28 1.06 -0.92 0.62
CA PRO A 28 -0.36 -0.58 0.54
C PRO A 28 -1.03 -0.99 -0.78
N LYS A 29 -0.29 -1.03 -1.89
CA LYS A 29 -0.80 -1.51 -3.18
C LYS A 29 -1.06 -3.02 -3.15
N PHE A 30 -0.12 -3.78 -2.58
CA PHE A 30 -0.31 -5.21 -2.36
C PHE A 30 -1.50 -5.48 -1.43
N ALA A 31 -1.56 -4.76 -0.29
CA ALA A 31 -2.65 -4.88 0.69
C ALA A 31 -4.02 -4.68 0.05
N ARG A 32 -4.19 -3.65 -0.79
CA ARG A 32 -5.45 -3.40 -1.50
C ARG A 32 -5.82 -4.56 -2.43
N ARG A 33 -4.90 -5.04 -3.25
CA ARG A 33 -5.14 -6.17 -4.17
C ARG A 33 -5.44 -7.47 -3.42
N PHE A 34 -4.77 -7.69 -2.30
CA PHE A 34 -5.03 -8.83 -1.44
C PHE A 34 -6.40 -8.72 -0.76
N ALA A 35 -6.80 -7.51 -0.31
CA ALA A 35 -8.11 -7.25 0.25
C ALA A 35 -9.24 -7.54 -0.75
N ASP A 36 -9.09 -7.09 -2.01
CA ASP A 36 -10.06 -7.32 -3.07
C ASP A 36 -10.22 -8.82 -3.36
N ALA A 37 -9.10 -9.55 -3.47
CA ALA A 37 -9.11 -11.00 -3.70
C ALA A 37 -9.74 -11.75 -2.52
N LEU A 38 -9.32 -11.46 -1.28
CA LEU A 38 -9.84 -12.09 -0.08
C LEU A 38 -11.34 -11.79 0.10
N GLY A 39 -11.75 -10.54 -0.10
CA GLY A 39 -13.17 -10.14 -0.03
C GLY A 39 -14.03 -10.90 -1.04
N SER A 40 -13.53 -11.10 -2.26
CA SER A 40 -14.20 -11.89 -3.30
C SER A 40 -14.33 -13.36 -2.91
N VAL A 41 -13.27 -13.96 -2.36
CA VAL A 41 -13.28 -15.35 -1.89
C VAL A 41 -14.24 -15.52 -0.71
N MET A 42 -14.24 -14.62 0.27
CA MET A 42 -15.15 -14.64 1.42
C MET A 42 -16.62 -14.51 1.00
N ALA A 43 -16.92 -13.68 0.00
CA ALA A 43 -18.28 -13.49 -0.54
C ALA A 43 -18.76 -14.68 -1.39
N GLY A 44 -17.85 -15.48 -1.94
CA GLY A 44 -18.12 -16.63 -2.76
C GLY A 44 -18.80 -17.80 -2.01
N PRO A 45 -19.36 -18.79 -2.73
CA PRO A 45 -20.08 -19.92 -2.12
C PRO A 45 -19.20 -20.72 -1.14
N GLY A 46 -17.93 -20.95 -1.48
CA GLY A 46 -16.96 -21.65 -0.62
C GLY A 46 -16.63 -20.84 0.63
N GLY A 47 -16.41 -19.52 0.48
CA GLY A 47 -16.08 -18.63 1.57
C GLY A 47 -17.22 -18.48 2.58
N ARG A 48 -18.45 -18.34 2.12
CA ARG A 48 -19.63 -18.23 2.99
C ARG A 48 -19.82 -19.40 3.95
N ARG A 49 -19.33 -20.57 3.57
CA ARG A 49 -19.35 -21.76 4.44
C ARG A 49 -18.48 -21.58 5.70
N TYR A 50 -17.37 -20.85 5.59
CA TYR A 50 -16.42 -20.68 6.69
C TYR A 50 -16.57 -19.33 7.39
N TRP A 51 -16.77 -18.26 6.61
CA TRP A 51 -16.84 -16.88 7.10
C TRP A 51 -18.26 -16.43 7.46
N GLY A 52 -19.30 -17.17 7.01
CA GLY A 52 -20.68 -16.85 7.33
C GLY A 52 -21.10 -15.45 6.89
N ALA A 53 -21.56 -14.64 7.85
CA ALA A 53 -21.95 -13.25 7.63
C ALA A 53 -20.76 -12.26 7.69
N TRP A 54 -19.61 -12.69 8.20
CA TRP A 54 -18.43 -11.83 8.35
C TRP A 54 -17.93 -11.32 7.03
N ARG A 55 -17.53 -10.05 7.01
CA ARG A 55 -17.01 -9.35 5.83
C ARG A 55 -15.70 -8.68 6.17
N LEU A 56 -14.83 -8.59 5.18
CA LEU A 56 -13.59 -7.83 5.28
C LEU A 56 -13.93 -6.33 5.34
N ALA A 57 -13.54 -5.68 6.43
CA ALA A 57 -13.69 -4.25 6.62
C ALA A 57 -12.43 -3.49 6.24
N HIS A 58 -11.26 -3.98 6.68
CA HIS A 58 -9.97 -3.34 6.41
C HIS A 58 -8.84 -4.36 6.39
N LEU A 59 -7.79 -4.06 5.60
CA LEU A 59 -6.57 -4.85 5.52
C LEU A 59 -5.37 -3.93 5.30
N ALA A 60 -4.37 -4.01 6.17
CA ALA A 60 -3.17 -3.19 6.09
C ALA A 60 -1.93 -3.91 6.61
N PHE A 61 -0.74 -3.48 6.14
CA PHE A 61 0.52 -3.88 6.73
C PHE A 61 0.82 -3.02 7.96
N GLU A 62 1.16 -3.67 9.05
CA GLU A 62 1.52 -3.02 10.32
C GLU A 62 2.70 -3.75 10.99
N ARG A 63 3.11 -3.26 12.14
CA ARG A 63 4.05 -4.00 13.01
C ARG A 63 3.30 -5.05 13.80
N ALA A 64 4.03 -6.09 14.22
CA ALA A 64 3.43 -7.17 15.01
C ALA A 64 2.70 -6.60 16.25
N PRO A 65 1.49 -7.12 16.57
CA PRO A 65 0.76 -6.67 17.74
C PRO A 65 1.54 -7.01 19.02
N GLU A 66 1.40 -6.15 20.02
CA GLU A 66 1.98 -6.38 21.35
C GLU A 66 1.03 -7.19 22.27
N GLU A 67 -0.04 -7.72 21.72
CA GLU A 67 -1.06 -8.45 22.46
C GLU A 67 -0.52 -9.81 22.92
N ASP A 68 -0.49 -10.01 24.22
CA ASP A 68 -0.18 -11.30 24.83
C ASP A 68 -1.39 -12.25 24.72
N GLY A 69 -1.12 -13.52 24.49
CA GLY A 69 -2.17 -14.57 24.48
C GLY A 69 -2.72 -14.91 23.10
N LEU A 70 -2.30 -14.28 22.02
CA LEU A 70 -2.66 -14.70 20.67
C LEU A 70 -2.03 -16.07 20.34
N ARG A 71 -2.85 -16.97 19.79
CA ARG A 71 -2.39 -18.30 19.34
C ARG A 71 -2.03 -18.23 17.87
N TRP A 72 -0.75 -18.40 17.58
CA TRP A 72 -0.23 -18.39 16.22
C TRP A 72 -0.17 -19.78 15.64
N LEU A 73 -0.58 -19.92 14.39
CA LEU A 73 -0.48 -21.14 13.58
C LEU A 73 0.33 -20.81 12.33
N ALA A 74 1.43 -21.52 12.14
CA ALA A 74 2.28 -21.34 10.96
C ALA A 74 1.98 -22.37 9.88
N VAL A 75 2.07 -21.94 8.66
CA VAL A 75 2.05 -22.76 7.44
C VAL A 75 3.32 -22.46 6.67
N SER A 76 4.09 -23.50 6.37
CA SER A 76 5.28 -23.38 5.54
C SER A 76 5.00 -23.81 4.11
N GLY A 77 5.77 -23.27 3.18
CA GLY A 77 5.68 -23.60 1.78
C GLY A 77 6.90 -23.11 1.00
N PRO A 78 6.95 -23.34 -0.30
CA PRO A 78 8.13 -23.05 -1.14
C PRO A 78 8.55 -21.58 -1.21
N LEU A 79 7.63 -20.65 -0.95
CA LEU A 79 7.92 -19.20 -0.96
C LEU A 79 8.37 -18.66 0.40
N GLY A 80 8.27 -19.45 1.45
CA GLY A 80 8.53 -19.06 2.83
C GLY A 80 7.43 -19.51 3.77
N ALA A 81 7.37 -18.97 4.99
CA ALA A 81 6.36 -19.30 5.97
C ALA A 81 5.48 -18.09 6.31
N ALA A 82 4.21 -18.37 6.59
CA ALA A 82 3.28 -17.40 7.15
C ALA A 82 2.66 -17.93 8.44
N ALA A 83 2.55 -17.10 9.47
CA ALA A 83 1.88 -17.45 10.69
C ALA A 83 0.62 -16.57 10.86
N VAL A 84 -0.49 -17.20 11.26
CA VAL A 84 -1.79 -16.54 11.40
C VAL A 84 -2.25 -16.62 12.84
N ALA A 85 -2.79 -15.53 13.34
CA ALA A 85 -3.50 -15.48 14.62
C ALA A 85 -4.88 -14.84 14.44
N PHE A 86 -5.80 -15.26 15.28
CA PHE A 86 -7.17 -14.73 15.30
C PHE A 86 -7.52 -14.27 16.72
N GLU A 87 -8.22 -13.16 16.80
CA GLU A 87 -8.95 -12.85 18.04
C GLU A 87 -9.94 -13.97 18.36
N ARG A 88 -10.00 -14.35 19.61
CA ARG A 88 -10.89 -15.42 20.02
C ARG A 88 -12.36 -15.09 19.77
N ASN A 89 -12.74 -13.81 19.92
CA ASN A 89 -14.09 -13.34 19.65
C ASN A 89 -14.51 -13.59 18.20
N LEU A 90 -13.57 -13.47 17.24
CA LEU A 90 -13.83 -13.82 15.85
C LEU A 90 -14.16 -15.29 15.68
N LEU A 91 -13.37 -16.19 16.27
CA LEU A 91 -13.61 -17.64 16.17
C LEU A 91 -14.93 -18.02 16.82
N LEU A 92 -15.24 -17.48 17.99
CA LEU A 92 -16.51 -17.72 18.68
C LEU A 92 -17.70 -17.19 17.88
N GLY A 93 -17.62 -15.97 17.34
CA GLY A 93 -18.67 -15.40 16.49
C GLY A 93 -18.92 -16.20 15.22
N LEU A 94 -17.86 -16.74 14.59
CA LEU A 94 -17.98 -17.65 13.44
C LEU A 94 -18.66 -18.97 13.82
N LEU A 95 -18.33 -19.54 14.99
CA LEU A 95 -18.96 -20.76 15.50
C LEU A 95 -20.43 -20.53 15.89
N GLU A 96 -20.74 -19.39 16.52
CA GLU A 96 -22.11 -19.02 16.81
C GLU A 96 -22.97 -18.86 15.55
N GLY A 97 -22.41 -18.20 14.52
CA GLY A 97 -23.08 -18.07 13.23
C GLY A 97 -23.35 -19.41 12.54
N ARG A 98 -22.49 -20.41 12.79
CA ARG A 98 -22.56 -21.73 12.16
C ARG A 98 -23.40 -22.74 12.92
N TYR A 99 -23.31 -22.74 14.25
CA TYR A 99 -23.91 -23.73 15.13
C TYR A 99 -24.91 -23.12 16.12
N GLY A 100 -24.90 -21.79 16.25
CA GLY A 100 -25.80 -21.07 17.17
C GLY A 100 -27.24 -21.21 16.75
N ARG A 101 -28.12 -21.38 17.74
CA ARG A 101 -29.57 -21.26 17.53
C ARG A 101 -29.85 -19.82 17.05
N LYS A 102 -30.65 -19.68 15.99
CA LYS A 102 -31.21 -18.39 15.62
C LYS A 102 -31.84 -17.78 16.87
N LYS A 103 -31.32 -16.65 17.34
CA LYS A 103 -31.91 -15.91 18.46
C LYS A 103 -33.34 -15.57 18.08
N GLY A 104 -34.33 -16.27 18.69
CA GLY A 104 -35.70 -15.85 18.60
C GLY A 104 -35.91 -14.55 19.38
N PRO A 105 -36.96 -13.78 19.11
CA PRO A 105 -37.18 -12.45 19.71
C PRO A 105 -37.32 -12.46 21.26
N ALA A 106 -37.23 -13.59 21.91
CA ALA A 106 -37.36 -13.78 23.37
C ALA A 106 -36.14 -14.45 24.04
N SER A 107 -34.96 -14.48 23.40
CA SER A 107 -33.78 -15.03 24.07
C SER A 107 -33.21 -14.03 25.09
N VAL A 108 -33.33 -14.40 26.37
CA VAL A 108 -32.59 -13.72 27.46
C VAL A 108 -31.10 -13.65 27.09
N PRO A 109 -30.44 -12.45 27.18
CA PRO A 109 -29.03 -12.37 26.93
C PRO A 109 -28.32 -13.32 27.90
N ALA A 110 -27.56 -14.28 27.34
CA ALA A 110 -26.71 -15.12 28.18
C ALA A 110 -25.72 -14.19 28.92
N PRO A 111 -25.37 -14.46 30.18
CA PRO A 111 -24.41 -13.67 30.91
C PRO A 111 -23.12 -13.57 30.06
N ALA A 112 -22.61 -12.37 29.93
CA ALA A 112 -21.35 -12.11 29.21
C ALA A 112 -20.24 -12.96 29.86
N ARG A 113 -19.91 -14.07 29.24
CA ARG A 113 -18.82 -14.93 29.66
C ARG A 113 -17.53 -14.28 29.16
N ASP A 114 -16.54 -14.18 30.04
CA ASP A 114 -15.22 -13.69 29.64
C ASP A 114 -14.52 -14.79 28.81
N PRO A 115 -14.31 -14.59 27.50
CA PRO A 115 -13.66 -15.59 26.64
C PRO A 115 -12.26 -15.98 27.12
N ALA A 116 -11.56 -15.09 27.85
CA ALA A 116 -10.21 -15.35 28.34
C ALA A 116 -10.19 -16.42 29.44
N LEU A 117 -11.30 -16.60 30.19
CA LEU A 117 -11.39 -17.57 31.29
C LEU A 117 -11.85 -18.97 30.83
N GLU A 118 -12.37 -19.11 29.62
CA GLU A 118 -12.85 -20.39 29.12
C GLU A 118 -11.73 -21.18 28.42
N ARG A 119 -11.72 -22.50 28.63
CA ARG A 119 -10.79 -23.38 27.93
C ARG A 119 -11.09 -23.40 26.43
N VAL A 120 -10.06 -23.30 25.58
CA VAL A 120 -10.18 -23.44 24.13
C VAL A 120 -10.69 -24.83 23.76
N THR A 121 -11.67 -24.89 22.87
CA THR A 121 -12.28 -26.15 22.43
C THR A 121 -11.58 -26.70 21.18
N SER A 122 -11.62 -28.02 20.98
CA SER A 122 -11.09 -28.65 19.77
C SER A 122 -11.78 -28.17 18.48
N THR A 123 -13.01 -27.69 18.59
CA THR A 123 -13.74 -27.11 17.45
C THR A 123 -13.18 -25.74 17.07
N GLU A 124 -12.83 -24.90 18.06
CA GLU A 124 -12.13 -23.64 17.82
C GLU A 124 -10.77 -23.89 17.14
N GLU A 125 -10.01 -24.87 17.62
CA GLU A 125 -8.70 -25.21 17.05
C GLU A 125 -8.79 -25.68 15.60
N ARG A 126 -9.75 -26.56 15.29
CA ARG A 126 -10.00 -27.00 13.91
C ARG A 126 -10.44 -25.87 12.99
N LEU A 127 -11.31 -24.98 13.48
CA LEU A 127 -11.71 -23.81 12.72
C LEU A 127 -10.53 -22.88 12.45
N ALA A 128 -9.75 -22.58 13.48
CA ALA A 128 -8.55 -21.74 13.34
C ALA A 128 -7.56 -22.33 12.32
N ALA A 129 -7.29 -23.64 12.39
CA ALA A 129 -6.41 -24.32 11.43
C ALA A 129 -6.96 -24.23 9.99
N THR A 130 -8.27 -24.45 9.80
CA THR A 130 -8.90 -24.37 8.48
C THR A 130 -8.83 -22.96 7.91
N LEU A 131 -9.13 -21.93 8.73
CA LEU A 131 -9.07 -20.54 8.30
C LEU A 131 -7.62 -20.10 8.02
N THR A 132 -6.67 -20.58 8.83
CA THR A 132 -5.23 -20.35 8.59
C THR A 132 -4.81 -20.87 7.23
N ALA A 133 -5.14 -22.12 6.90
CA ALA A 133 -4.81 -22.70 5.61
C ALA A 133 -5.42 -21.88 4.45
N GLN A 134 -6.68 -21.49 4.55
CA GLN A 134 -7.34 -20.68 3.54
C GLN A 134 -6.71 -19.29 3.37
N LEU A 135 -6.40 -18.59 4.47
CA LEU A 135 -5.78 -17.26 4.39
C LEU A 135 -4.38 -17.32 3.76
N VAL A 136 -3.58 -18.33 4.15
CA VAL A 136 -2.24 -18.52 3.61
C VAL A 136 -2.30 -18.92 2.13
N GLU A 137 -3.23 -19.78 1.74
CA GLU A 137 -3.47 -20.13 0.33
C GLU A 137 -3.77 -18.89 -0.51
N GLN A 138 -4.67 -18.02 -0.05
CA GLN A 138 -5.00 -16.77 -0.74
C GLN A 138 -3.82 -15.79 -0.78
N LEU A 139 -3.03 -15.71 0.30
CA LEU A 139 -1.81 -14.90 0.32
C LEU A 139 -0.80 -15.40 -0.71
N TYR A 140 -0.56 -16.72 -0.76
CA TYR A 140 0.35 -17.33 -1.72
C TYR A 140 -0.10 -17.12 -3.15
N ALA A 141 -1.40 -17.31 -3.45
CA ALA A 141 -1.96 -17.02 -4.75
C ALA A 141 -1.67 -15.57 -5.18
N ARG A 142 -1.85 -14.62 -4.25
CA ARG A 142 -1.58 -13.20 -4.53
C ARG A 142 -0.09 -12.89 -4.73
N VAL A 143 0.81 -13.57 -4.00
CA VAL A 143 2.26 -13.43 -4.17
C VAL A 143 2.67 -13.97 -5.54
N LEU A 144 2.20 -15.17 -5.91
CA LEU A 144 2.47 -15.79 -7.21
C LEU A 144 1.97 -14.93 -8.38
N ASP A 145 0.75 -14.39 -8.29
CA ASP A 145 0.24 -13.46 -9.30
C ASP A 145 1.16 -12.22 -9.46
N GLY A 146 1.69 -11.72 -8.34
CA GLY A 146 2.63 -10.61 -8.33
C GLY A 146 3.94 -10.95 -9.05
N LEU A 147 4.51 -12.12 -8.76
CA LEU A 147 5.75 -12.61 -9.37
C LEU A 147 5.59 -12.89 -10.87
N GLN A 148 4.48 -13.54 -11.28
CA GLN A 148 4.18 -13.82 -12.68
C GLN A 148 3.93 -12.55 -13.48
N GLY A 149 3.18 -11.59 -12.91
CA GLY A 149 2.92 -10.30 -13.55
C GLY A 149 4.19 -9.45 -13.72
N ALA A 150 5.23 -9.77 -12.96
CA ALA A 150 6.52 -9.13 -13.00
C ALA A 150 7.51 -9.74 -14.02
N GLY A 151 7.16 -10.87 -14.63
CA GLY A 151 8.02 -11.54 -15.59
C GLY A 151 9.25 -12.18 -14.98
N VAL A 152 9.13 -12.65 -13.72
CA VAL A 152 10.20 -13.42 -13.08
C VAL A 152 10.30 -14.77 -13.78
N ASP A 153 11.36 -14.98 -14.56
CA ASP A 153 11.58 -16.22 -15.32
C ASP A 153 11.62 -17.48 -14.45
N ASP A 154 11.88 -17.30 -13.16
CA ASP A 154 11.97 -18.37 -12.14
C ASP A 154 10.75 -18.38 -11.18
N ALA A 155 9.63 -17.74 -11.58
CA ALA A 155 8.43 -17.75 -10.76
C ALA A 155 7.90 -19.18 -10.58
N PRO A 156 7.64 -19.63 -9.35
CA PRO A 156 7.13 -20.96 -9.10
C PRO A 156 5.81 -21.18 -9.84
N ALA A 157 5.63 -22.39 -10.38
CA ALA A 157 4.41 -22.74 -11.11
C ALA A 157 3.16 -22.65 -10.21
N ALA A 158 1.98 -22.47 -10.83
CA ALA A 158 0.70 -22.38 -10.10
C ALA A 158 0.43 -23.60 -9.16
N GLY A 159 1.05 -24.74 -9.40
CA GLY A 159 0.99 -25.92 -8.52
C GLY A 159 1.69 -25.77 -7.15
N THR A 160 2.44 -24.70 -6.96
CA THR A 160 3.18 -24.41 -5.71
C THR A 160 2.23 -24.25 -4.50
N ILE A 161 0.98 -23.83 -4.72
CA ILE A 161 -0.03 -23.72 -3.66
C ILE A 161 -0.37 -25.07 -3.05
N ASN A 162 -0.32 -26.15 -3.84
CA ASN A 162 -0.61 -27.50 -3.37
C ASN A 162 0.50 -28.10 -2.47
N ALA A 163 1.64 -27.41 -2.36
CA ALA A 163 2.79 -27.81 -1.53
C ALA A 163 2.84 -27.06 -0.18
N LEU A 164 1.72 -26.50 0.26
CA LEU A 164 1.59 -25.89 1.59
C LEU A 164 1.46 -26.99 2.66
N ASP A 165 2.23 -26.84 3.73
CA ASP A 165 2.15 -27.75 4.88
C ASP A 165 0.86 -27.53 5.67
N ALA A 166 0.52 -28.50 6.53
CA ALA A 166 -0.58 -28.33 7.48
C ALA A 166 -0.22 -27.26 8.53
N PRO A 167 -1.22 -26.48 9.02
CA PRO A 167 -1.01 -25.51 10.08
C PRO A 167 -0.49 -26.16 11.36
N VAL A 168 0.61 -25.62 11.91
CA VAL A 168 1.21 -26.07 13.18
C VAL A 168 1.32 -24.91 14.17
N PRO A 169 1.25 -25.16 15.49
CA PRO A 169 1.47 -24.11 16.49
C PRO A 169 2.83 -23.42 16.30
N ALA A 170 2.86 -22.11 16.41
CA ALA A 170 4.06 -21.31 16.25
C ALA A 170 4.18 -20.26 17.35
N ALA A 171 5.40 -19.73 17.51
CA ALA A 171 5.64 -18.58 18.37
C ALA A 171 5.12 -17.29 17.73
N ALA A 172 4.82 -16.29 18.57
CA ALA A 172 4.48 -14.96 18.09
C ALA A 172 5.62 -14.35 17.27
N PRO A 173 5.32 -13.56 16.23
CA PRO A 173 6.34 -12.87 15.45
C PRO A 173 7.08 -11.86 16.33
N GLY A 174 8.37 -11.63 16.04
CA GLY A 174 9.13 -10.60 16.76
C GLY A 174 8.56 -9.20 16.52
N LYS A 175 8.70 -8.30 17.49
CA LYS A 175 8.16 -6.91 17.45
C LYS A 175 8.54 -6.10 16.20
N ALA A 176 9.68 -6.39 15.60
CA ALA A 176 10.13 -5.75 14.35
C ALA A 176 9.51 -6.38 13.09
N GLY A 177 8.79 -7.51 13.22
CA GLY A 177 8.17 -8.22 12.11
C GLY A 177 7.04 -7.43 11.46
N TRP A 178 6.86 -7.65 10.16
CA TRP A 178 5.70 -7.13 9.44
C TRP A 178 4.55 -8.13 9.53
N VAL A 179 3.37 -7.61 9.83
CA VAL A 179 2.13 -8.37 9.83
C VAL A 179 1.10 -7.69 8.93
N ILE A 180 0.23 -8.48 8.35
CA ILE A 180 -0.98 -8.01 7.69
C ILE A 180 -2.09 -8.09 8.73
N ARG A 181 -2.61 -6.94 9.17
CA ARG A 181 -3.80 -6.89 10.02
C ARG A 181 -5.03 -6.91 9.15
N ILE A 182 -5.97 -7.77 9.51
CA ILE A 182 -7.25 -7.99 8.84
C ILE A 182 -8.35 -7.66 9.84
N GLN A 183 -9.17 -6.67 9.53
CA GLN A 183 -10.37 -6.35 10.31
C GLN A 183 -11.60 -6.95 9.63
N LEU A 184 -12.39 -7.63 10.42
CA LEU A 184 -13.59 -8.33 9.97
C LEU A 184 -14.79 -7.87 10.80
N THR A 185 -15.93 -7.67 10.15
CA THR A 185 -17.17 -7.27 10.80
C THR A 185 -18.29 -8.25 10.43
N PRO A 186 -19.13 -8.68 11.37
CA PRO A 186 -20.27 -9.57 11.07
C PRO A 186 -21.38 -8.83 10.34
N ALA A 187 -21.62 -7.55 10.69
CA ALA A 187 -22.59 -6.67 10.02
C ALA A 187 -22.14 -5.20 10.16
N PRO A 188 -22.64 -4.29 9.30
CA PRO A 188 -22.36 -2.86 9.45
C PRO A 188 -22.85 -2.34 10.81
N GLY A 189 -21.91 -1.73 11.57
CA GLY A 189 -22.21 -1.17 12.90
C GLY A 189 -21.99 -2.14 14.07
N GLU A 190 -21.67 -3.40 13.82
CA GLU A 190 -21.24 -4.33 14.86
C GLU A 190 -19.74 -4.26 15.11
N GLU A 191 -19.31 -4.73 16.29
CA GLU A 191 -17.93 -4.68 16.71
C GLU A 191 -17.02 -5.50 15.77
N ALA A 192 -15.93 -4.87 15.31
CA ALA A 192 -14.96 -5.52 14.43
C ALA A 192 -14.05 -6.43 15.25
N SER A 193 -13.78 -7.61 14.72
CA SER A 193 -12.73 -8.50 15.23
C SER A 193 -11.55 -8.56 14.29
N GLN A 194 -10.41 -9.02 14.81
CA GLN A 194 -9.15 -8.95 14.09
C GLN A 194 -8.53 -10.33 13.85
N ALA A 195 -7.76 -10.39 12.78
CA ALA A 195 -6.84 -11.47 12.48
C ALA A 195 -5.53 -10.88 11.95
N TRP A 196 -4.43 -11.58 12.14
CA TRP A 196 -3.11 -11.14 11.70
C TRP A 196 -2.42 -12.25 10.92
N ILE A 197 -1.71 -11.87 9.88
CA ILE A 197 -0.82 -12.78 9.13
C ILE A 197 0.59 -12.21 9.25
N ALA A 198 1.47 -12.91 9.95
CA ALA A 198 2.90 -12.61 9.98
C ALA A 198 3.60 -13.33 8.83
N LEU A 199 4.48 -12.62 8.14
CA LEU A 199 5.29 -13.16 7.06
C LEU A 199 6.72 -13.35 7.56
N ASP A 200 7.33 -14.48 7.23
CA ASP A 200 8.76 -14.66 7.43
C ASP A 200 9.57 -13.79 6.44
N GLN A 201 10.88 -13.77 6.62
CA GLN A 201 11.75 -12.96 5.79
C GLN A 201 11.75 -13.42 4.32
N ALA A 202 11.62 -14.73 4.07
CA ALA A 202 11.61 -15.27 2.72
C ALA A 202 10.33 -14.86 1.98
N LEU A 203 9.17 -15.07 2.58
CA LEU A 203 7.89 -14.71 1.98
C LEU A 203 7.76 -13.18 1.79
N MET A 204 8.23 -12.38 2.75
CA MET A 204 8.27 -10.93 2.61
C MET A 204 9.17 -10.50 1.43
N ALA A 205 10.30 -11.17 1.24
CA ALA A 205 11.18 -10.88 0.10
C ALA A 205 10.46 -11.15 -1.24
N GLN A 206 9.68 -12.24 -1.35
CA GLN A 206 8.87 -12.55 -2.54
C GLN A 206 7.79 -11.49 -2.80
N VAL A 207 7.08 -11.05 -1.76
CA VAL A 207 6.11 -9.93 -1.86
C VAL A 207 6.77 -8.68 -2.42
N LEU A 208 7.93 -8.30 -1.85
CA LEU A 208 8.66 -7.10 -2.27
C LEU A 208 9.26 -7.25 -3.67
N GLN A 209 9.68 -8.45 -4.06
CA GLN A 209 10.19 -8.75 -5.39
C GLN A 209 9.08 -8.56 -6.44
N GLY A 210 7.91 -9.16 -6.25
CA GLY A 210 6.77 -8.97 -7.16
C GLY A 210 6.37 -7.51 -7.33
N LEU A 211 6.44 -6.71 -6.25
CA LEU A 211 6.16 -5.28 -6.30
C LEU A 211 7.25 -4.46 -7.02
N LYS A 212 8.53 -4.85 -6.91
CA LYS A 212 9.66 -4.17 -7.56
C LYS A 212 9.61 -4.33 -9.07
N GLU A 213 9.31 -5.52 -9.54
CA GLU A 213 9.35 -5.86 -10.97
C GLU A 213 8.12 -5.35 -11.72
N GLU A 214 6.98 -5.24 -11.09
CA GLU A 214 5.83 -4.54 -11.67
C GLU A 214 6.19 -3.09 -12.06
N ARG A 215 7.14 -2.48 -11.33
CA ARG A 215 7.72 -1.17 -11.68
C ARG A 215 8.71 -1.27 -12.83
N SER A 216 9.43 -2.39 -12.95
CA SER A 216 10.36 -2.65 -14.07
C SER A 216 9.63 -2.93 -15.37
N SER A 217 8.54 -3.70 -15.36
CA SER A 217 7.78 -4.01 -16.58
C SER A 217 7.15 -2.76 -17.20
N VAL A 218 6.62 -1.85 -16.38
CA VAL A 218 6.18 -0.51 -16.84
C VAL A 218 7.36 0.31 -17.38
N ARG A 219 8.55 0.14 -16.82
CA ARG A 219 9.77 0.82 -17.27
C ARG A 219 10.34 0.16 -18.54
N THR A 220 10.21 -1.16 -18.70
CA THR A 220 10.69 -1.89 -19.90
C THR A 220 9.77 -1.64 -21.09
N GLN A 221 8.46 -1.50 -20.89
CA GLN A 221 7.57 -1.03 -21.97
C GLN A 221 7.90 0.40 -22.39
N ARG A 222 8.33 1.27 -21.48
CA ARG A 222 8.84 2.61 -21.80
C ARG A 222 10.26 2.58 -22.41
N ALA A 223 11.05 1.55 -22.13
CA ALA A 223 12.40 1.41 -22.67
C ALA A 223 12.45 0.97 -24.15
N SER A 224 11.32 0.50 -24.71
CA SER A 224 11.18 0.27 -26.15
C SER A 224 10.88 1.56 -26.94
N GLU A 225 10.52 2.64 -26.25
CA GLU A 225 10.44 3.97 -26.87
C GLU A 225 11.84 4.62 -26.92
N PRO A 226 12.18 5.37 -27.98
CA PRO A 226 13.44 6.11 -28.04
C PRO A 226 13.62 6.95 -26.77
N LEU A 227 14.84 7.01 -26.24
CA LEU A 227 15.15 7.71 -25.00
C LEU A 227 14.64 9.16 -25.01
N ALA A 228 14.63 9.77 -26.20
CA ALA A 228 14.14 11.13 -26.45
C ALA A 228 12.64 11.31 -26.13
N THR A 229 11.81 10.28 -26.25
CA THR A 229 10.37 10.36 -25.92
C THR A 229 10.07 10.16 -24.45
N GLY A 230 11.02 9.57 -23.69
CA GLY A 230 10.91 9.34 -22.25
C GLY A 230 11.47 10.46 -21.37
N LEU A 231 12.20 11.41 -21.94
CA LEU A 231 12.78 12.54 -21.22
C LEU A 231 11.76 13.68 -21.13
N ALA A 232 11.30 13.97 -19.92
CA ALA A 232 10.53 15.17 -19.64
C ALA A 232 11.49 16.30 -19.22
N VAL A 233 11.49 17.37 -19.97
CA VAL A 233 12.30 18.56 -19.72
C VAL A 233 11.35 19.71 -19.36
N LYS A 234 11.67 20.44 -18.29
CA LYS A 234 10.92 21.64 -17.90
C LYS A 234 11.52 22.82 -18.63
N LEU A 235 10.72 23.46 -19.48
CA LEU A 235 11.07 24.72 -20.13
C LEU A 235 10.38 25.88 -19.43
N GLU A 236 11.08 26.98 -19.26
CA GLU A 236 10.55 28.23 -18.71
C GLU A 236 10.50 29.29 -19.79
N GLY A 237 9.31 29.86 -20.00
CA GLY A 237 9.14 31.00 -20.93
C GLY A 237 9.22 32.34 -20.18
N ARG A 238 10.27 33.14 -20.41
CA ARG A 238 10.39 34.50 -19.91
C ARG A 238 9.65 35.42 -20.85
N LEU A 239 8.40 35.83 -20.50
CA LEU A 239 7.50 36.58 -21.36
C LEU A 239 7.89 38.06 -21.50
N ALA A 240 8.54 38.64 -20.51
CA ALA A 240 9.01 40.00 -20.52
C ALA A 240 10.26 40.18 -19.67
N SER A 241 11.15 41.05 -20.11
CA SER A 241 12.34 41.46 -19.36
C SER A 241 12.54 42.97 -19.58
N LYS A 242 12.90 43.71 -18.54
CA LYS A 242 13.21 45.11 -18.64
C LYS A 242 14.39 45.46 -17.79
N GLU A 243 15.35 46.10 -18.43
CA GLU A 243 16.49 46.72 -17.77
C GLU A 243 16.11 48.13 -17.36
N MET A 244 16.45 48.55 -16.16
CA MET A 244 16.26 49.89 -15.65
C MET A 244 17.38 50.27 -14.69
N LEU A 245 17.57 51.59 -14.54
CA LEU A 245 18.54 52.10 -13.58
C LEU A 245 18.12 51.76 -12.14
N LEU A 246 19.08 51.46 -11.30
CA LEU A 246 18.87 51.10 -9.92
C LEU A 246 18.17 52.21 -9.13
N GLU A 247 18.50 53.46 -9.45
CA GLU A 247 17.84 54.65 -8.91
C GLU A 247 16.33 54.64 -9.19
N THR A 248 15.93 54.32 -10.43
CA THR A 248 14.52 54.20 -10.84
C THR A 248 13.83 53.08 -10.13
N LEU A 249 14.52 51.93 -9.93
CA LEU A 249 13.99 50.79 -9.20
C LEU A 249 13.69 51.13 -7.72
N PHE A 250 14.61 51.85 -7.07
CA PHE A 250 14.41 52.27 -5.67
C PHE A 250 13.36 53.40 -5.51
N ALA A 251 13.06 54.12 -6.56
CA ALA A 251 12.03 55.17 -6.56
C ALA A 251 10.61 54.63 -6.78
N LEU A 252 10.45 53.32 -7.14
CA LEU A 252 9.14 52.72 -7.41
C LEU A 252 8.25 52.69 -6.17
N LYS A 253 7.00 53.02 -6.36
CA LYS A 253 5.96 52.95 -5.33
C LYS A 253 4.81 52.02 -5.76
N VAL A 254 4.06 51.53 -4.79
CA VAL A 254 2.86 50.73 -5.05
C VAL A 254 1.87 51.58 -5.85
N GLY A 255 1.50 51.14 -7.07
CA GLY A 255 0.64 51.82 -8.02
C GLY A 255 1.37 52.37 -9.26
N ASP A 256 2.71 52.33 -9.28
CA ASP A 256 3.48 52.73 -10.46
C ASP A 256 3.34 51.67 -11.57
N VAL A 257 3.28 52.13 -12.81
CA VAL A 257 3.16 51.25 -13.99
C VAL A 257 4.50 51.18 -14.73
N ILE A 258 5.02 49.99 -14.80
CA ILE A 258 6.26 49.69 -15.54
C ILE A 258 5.87 49.24 -16.96
N PRO A 259 6.15 50.02 -18.01
CA PRO A 259 5.85 49.59 -19.37
C PRO A 259 6.81 48.49 -19.78
N VAL A 260 6.27 47.31 -20.16
CA VAL A 260 7.00 46.19 -20.72
C VAL A 260 6.44 45.81 -22.08
N SER A 261 7.28 45.34 -22.99
CA SER A 261 6.84 44.86 -24.30
C SER A 261 6.74 43.32 -24.22
N VAL A 262 5.56 42.80 -24.57
CA VAL A 262 5.29 41.35 -24.64
C VAL A 262 5.14 41.01 -26.13
N GLY A 263 6.17 40.45 -26.73
CA GLY A 263 6.13 40.07 -28.15
C GLY A 263 6.94 38.81 -28.41
N ARG A 264 8.17 38.78 -27.94
CA ARG A 264 9.06 37.63 -27.99
C ARG A 264 9.36 37.16 -26.58
N ALA A 265 9.33 35.85 -26.38
CA ALA A 265 9.66 35.22 -25.12
C ALA A 265 10.98 34.43 -25.29
N ASP A 266 11.86 34.54 -24.30
CA ASP A 266 13.00 33.65 -24.21
C ASP A 266 12.58 32.34 -23.56
N VAL A 267 12.88 31.21 -24.21
CA VAL A 267 12.65 29.87 -23.68
C VAL A 267 13.94 29.35 -23.05
N LEU A 268 13.89 29.12 -21.77
CA LEU A 268 15.03 28.73 -20.95
C LEU A 268 14.94 27.26 -20.55
N LEU A 269 16.08 26.59 -20.55
CA LEU A 269 16.30 25.33 -19.88
C LEU A 269 17.24 25.59 -18.71
N ASP A 270 16.75 25.41 -17.49
CA ASP A 270 17.38 25.95 -16.30
C ASP A 270 17.63 27.46 -16.43
N GLU A 271 18.86 27.92 -16.44
CA GLU A 271 19.20 29.34 -16.63
C GLU A 271 19.71 29.66 -18.04
N SER A 272 19.83 28.63 -18.92
CA SER A 272 20.34 28.77 -20.26
C SER A 272 19.24 29.02 -21.28
N ARG A 273 19.41 30.03 -22.11
CA ARG A 273 18.49 30.37 -23.21
C ARG A 273 18.67 29.35 -24.34
N LEU A 274 17.57 28.61 -24.66
CA LEU A 274 17.58 27.65 -25.77
C LEU A 274 16.99 28.23 -27.04
N PHE A 275 15.83 28.88 -26.92
CA PHE A 275 15.06 29.35 -28.06
C PHE A 275 14.50 30.74 -27.76
N THR A 276 14.16 31.45 -28.83
CA THR A 276 13.25 32.60 -28.80
C THR A 276 11.93 32.15 -29.43
N ALA A 277 10.81 32.55 -28.88
CA ALA A 277 9.48 32.20 -29.42
C ALA A 277 8.55 33.41 -29.40
N ASN A 278 7.59 33.47 -30.32
CA ASN A 278 6.56 34.45 -30.31
C ASN A 278 5.44 34.07 -29.33
N VAL A 279 4.92 35.04 -28.61
CA VAL A 279 3.79 34.86 -27.67
C VAL A 279 2.50 35.12 -28.44
N ALA A 280 1.62 34.12 -28.48
CA ALA A 280 0.29 34.25 -29.08
C ALA A 280 -0.77 33.76 -28.11
N GLU A 281 -1.98 34.34 -28.20
CA GLU A 281 -3.11 33.84 -27.45
C GLU A 281 -3.93 32.87 -28.31
N HIS A 282 -4.18 31.67 -27.77
CA HIS A 282 -5.04 30.67 -28.39
C HIS A 282 -6.05 30.15 -27.35
N LYS A 283 -7.35 30.34 -27.63
CA LYS A 283 -8.46 29.88 -26.74
C LYS A 283 -8.32 30.35 -25.28
N GLY A 284 -7.92 31.61 -25.08
CA GLY A 284 -7.75 32.19 -23.72
C GLY A 284 -6.50 31.69 -22.96
N LYS A 285 -5.56 31.02 -23.65
CA LYS A 285 -4.28 30.61 -23.09
C LYS A 285 -3.13 31.21 -23.87
N LEU A 286 -2.10 31.66 -23.16
CA LEU A 286 -0.85 32.10 -23.78
C LEU A 286 -0.10 30.85 -24.30
N CYS A 287 0.25 30.91 -25.57
CA CYS A 287 1.00 29.86 -26.27
C CYS A 287 2.28 30.43 -26.83
N LEU A 288 3.34 29.66 -26.82
CA LEU A 288 4.61 30.00 -27.49
C LEU A 288 4.59 29.36 -28.90
N THR A 289 4.84 30.19 -29.90
CA THR A 289 4.84 29.78 -31.33
C THR A 289 6.09 30.29 -32.02
N SER A 290 6.40 29.72 -33.20
CA SER A 290 7.54 30.19 -34.03
C SER A 290 8.86 30.22 -33.26
N PHE A 291 9.36 29.04 -32.90
CA PHE A 291 10.62 28.89 -32.20
C PHE A 291 11.81 29.18 -33.15
N GLU A 292 12.71 30.05 -32.71
CA GLU A 292 13.96 30.38 -33.38
C GLU A 292 15.12 30.02 -32.43
N ASP A 293 16.17 29.39 -32.94
CA ASP A 293 17.36 29.07 -32.11
C ASP A 293 17.95 30.35 -31.53
N ALA A 294 18.42 30.26 -30.30
CA ALA A 294 19.17 31.39 -29.70
C ALA A 294 20.58 31.35 -30.22
N GLU A 295 20.98 32.37 -31.02
CA GLU A 295 22.36 32.63 -31.37
C GLU A 295 23.21 32.97 -30.16
#